data_dff8fed2670811b87d38ab101407b85d
#
_entry.id   dff8fed2670811b87d38ab101407b85d
#
_cell.length_a   1.000
_cell.length_b   1.000
_cell.length_c   1.000
_cell.angle_alpha   90.00
_cell.angle_beta   90.00
_cell.angle_gamma   90.00
#
_symmetry.space_group_name_H-M   'P 1'
#
loop_
_entity.id
_entity.type
_entity.pdbx_description
1 polymer ?
#
loop_
_entity_poly.entity_id
_entity_poly.type
_entity_poly.pdbx_seq_one_letter_code
_entity_poly.pdbx_strand_id
1 'polypeptide(L)'
;MKNTSDKITQIRDSASNFFSPQTSSHNDAWLSATGPVPIRMSNDYLFRALLQHSNSTLKGLICSLLHLHDEEVVSVDILNPIELGTPVDAKTFFLDVKVSLNNRSIAHLEMQVSNQYNWTERSLSYLCRIFDDLKAGDIYQNVKPVIQIGLLDYTLFPECPEFYASYEFRNAKNHHLYSDKLRLCVLDLGRIDIATEEDKLYQIDHWAFLFKSTTWEEIKMLAKDNAYIADAASTVYKLSQDEMIRLQCEAREDYYRTQLGLKYEMEKRDAEIDTLSAENEKLLAWALEHGYQPE
;
A
#
# COMPACT_ATOMS: atom_id res chain seq x y z
N MET A 1 -8.42 -28.92 24.32
CA MET A 1 -8.04 -28.52 22.98
C MET A 1 -9.29 -28.56 22.10
N LYS A 2 -10.07 -27.49 21.99
CA LYS A 2 -11.18 -27.41 21.05
C LYS A 2 -10.59 -27.06 19.68
N ASN A 3 -10.98 -27.87 18.73
CA ASN A 3 -10.41 -28.01 17.40
C ASN A 3 -10.37 -26.66 16.64
N THR A 4 -9.23 -26.24 16.17
CA THR A 4 -9.03 -25.05 15.32
C THR A 4 -9.92 -25.12 14.06
N SER A 5 -10.21 -26.33 13.58
CA SER A 5 -11.11 -26.60 12.46
C SER A 5 -12.56 -26.17 12.71
N ASP A 6 -13.07 -26.34 13.95
CA ASP A 6 -14.46 -25.95 14.29
C ASP A 6 -14.60 -24.42 14.40
N LYS A 7 -13.54 -23.73 14.81
CA LYS A 7 -13.51 -22.27 14.77
C LYS A 7 -13.53 -21.71 13.34
N ILE A 8 -12.74 -22.31 12.45
CA ILE A 8 -12.67 -21.91 11.04
C ILE A 8 -14.01 -22.16 10.34
N THR A 9 -14.73 -23.24 10.65
CA THR A 9 -16.04 -23.53 10.06
C THR A 9 -17.13 -22.58 10.58
N GLN A 10 -17.16 -22.28 11.88
CA GLN A 10 -18.09 -21.28 12.43
C GLN A 10 -17.82 -19.86 11.92
N ILE A 11 -16.56 -19.53 11.61
CA ILE A 11 -16.18 -18.25 11.05
C ILE A 11 -16.56 -18.18 9.55
N ARG A 12 -16.46 -19.28 8.78
CA ARG A 12 -16.89 -19.33 7.37
C ARG A 12 -18.40 -19.10 7.19
N ASP A 13 -19.23 -19.64 8.06
CA ASP A 13 -20.69 -19.43 8.01
C ASP A 13 -21.10 -18.03 8.44
N SER A 14 -20.27 -17.32 9.21
CA SER A 14 -20.45 -15.90 9.55
C SER A 14 -19.86 -14.97 8.47
N ALA A 15 -18.83 -15.39 7.73
CA ALA A 15 -18.17 -14.55 6.71
C ALA A 15 -19.09 -14.15 5.55
N SER A 16 -20.10 -14.95 5.22
CA SER A 16 -21.12 -14.58 4.21
C SER A 16 -21.98 -13.37 4.59
N ASN A 17 -22.01 -12.98 5.86
CA ASN A 17 -22.72 -11.79 6.36
C ASN A 17 -21.79 -10.59 6.61
N PHE A 18 -20.47 -10.75 6.40
CA PHE A 18 -19.47 -9.74 6.81
C PHE A 18 -19.47 -8.47 5.95
N PHE A 19 -19.92 -8.53 4.70
CA PHE A 19 -19.73 -7.47 3.72
C PHE A 19 -21.04 -7.11 2.99
N SER A 20 -22.14 -6.89 3.73
CA SER A 20 -23.40 -6.42 3.17
C SER A 20 -23.64 -4.96 3.52
N PRO A 21 -23.19 -3.98 2.70
CA PRO A 21 -23.54 -2.58 2.90
C PRO A 21 -25.03 -2.37 2.62
N GLN A 22 -25.59 -1.35 3.31
CA GLN A 22 -26.93 -0.86 2.98
C GLN A 22 -26.93 -0.34 1.54
N THR A 23 -27.90 -0.77 0.75
CA THR A 23 -28.06 -0.46 -0.67
C THR A 23 -28.03 1.05 -0.94
N SER A 24 -26.89 1.58 -1.35
CA SER A 24 -26.81 2.85 -2.06
C SER A 24 -27.20 2.59 -3.53
N SER A 25 -27.88 3.54 -4.18
CA SER A 25 -28.22 3.47 -5.60
C SER A 25 -26.92 3.47 -6.43
N HIS A 26 -26.39 2.28 -6.71
CA HIS A 26 -25.20 2.12 -7.52
C HIS A 26 -25.49 2.55 -8.95
N ASN A 27 -24.61 3.37 -9.51
CA ASN A 27 -24.59 3.60 -10.95
C ASN A 27 -23.97 2.34 -11.59
N ASP A 28 -24.80 1.44 -12.09
CA ASP A 28 -24.40 0.14 -12.66
C ASP A 28 -23.70 0.24 -14.03
N ALA A 29 -23.39 1.45 -14.50
CA ALA A 29 -22.75 1.68 -15.80
C ALA A 29 -21.42 0.91 -15.95
N TRP A 30 -20.64 0.74 -14.86
CA TRP A 30 -19.40 -0.02 -14.87
C TRP A 30 -19.61 -1.52 -15.17
N LEU A 31 -20.82 -2.06 -14.91
CA LEU A 31 -21.14 -3.45 -15.23
C LEU A 31 -21.17 -3.73 -16.74
N SER A 32 -21.39 -2.70 -17.56
CA SER A 32 -21.34 -2.79 -19.02
C SER A 32 -19.92 -2.60 -19.59
N ALA A 33 -18.96 -2.08 -18.79
CA ALA A 33 -17.58 -1.87 -19.23
C ALA A 33 -16.90 -3.20 -19.53
N THR A 34 -16.07 -3.27 -20.56
CA THR A 34 -15.33 -4.48 -20.99
C THR A 34 -13.91 -4.13 -21.40
N GLY A 35 -13.03 -5.14 -21.36
CA GLY A 35 -11.65 -5.00 -21.79
C GLY A 35 -10.76 -4.26 -20.78
N PRO A 36 -9.64 -3.64 -21.23
CA PRO A 36 -8.68 -3.02 -20.33
C PRO A 36 -9.25 -1.87 -19.51
N VAL A 37 -8.85 -1.75 -18.24
CA VAL A 37 -9.10 -0.55 -17.46
C VAL A 37 -8.23 0.60 -17.97
N PRO A 38 -8.78 1.83 -18.11
CA PRO A 38 -8.06 2.93 -18.74
C PRO A 38 -6.90 3.49 -17.89
N ILE A 39 -6.91 3.23 -16.59
CA ILE A 39 -5.89 3.68 -15.64
C ILE A 39 -5.45 2.46 -14.83
N ARG A 40 -4.15 2.29 -14.65
CA ARG A 40 -3.60 1.21 -13.83
C ARG A 40 -4.13 1.30 -12.39
N MET A 41 -4.71 0.22 -11.88
CA MET A 41 -5.36 0.20 -10.55
C MET A 41 -4.38 0.46 -9.40
N SER A 42 -3.10 0.13 -9.55
CA SER A 42 -2.04 0.46 -8.58
C SER A 42 -1.46 1.88 -8.76
N ASN A 43 -2.02 2.72 -9.65
CA ASN A 43 -1.61 4.11 -9.75
C ASN A 43 -1.90 4.85 -8.44
N ASP A 44 -0.90 5.46 -7.84
CA ASP A 44 -0.99 6.09 -6.51
C ASP A 44 -1.94 7.29 -6.46
N TYR A 45 -2.07 8.04 -7.58
CA TYR A 45 -3.05 9.11 -7.67
C TYR A 45 -4.48 8.56 -7.75
N LEU A 46 -4.70 7.50 -8.55
CA LEU A 46 -5.99 6.82 -8.61
C LEU A 46 -6.37 6.23 -7.24
N PHE A 47 -5.43 5.58 -6.56
CA PHE A 47 -5.61 5.05 -5.21
C PHE A 47 -6.08 6.14 -4.25
N ARG A 48 -5.38 7.28 -4.25
CA ARG A 48 -5.74 8.44 -3.44
C ARG A 48 -7.14 8.96 -3.79
N ALA A 49 -7.43 9.16 -5.06
CA ALA A 49 -8.72 9.64 -5.55
C ALA A 49 -9.85 8.68 -5.20
N LEU A 50 -9.65 7.37 -5.37
CA LEU A 50 -10.60 6.32 -5.02
C LEU A 50 -11.00 6.38 -3.54
N LEU A 51 -10.02 6.36 -2.65
CA LEU A 51 -10.28 6.37 -1.20
C LEU A 51 -10.91 7.68 -0.73
N GLN A 52 -10.60 8.81 -1.39
CA GLN A 52 -11.19 10.10 -1.05
C GLN A 52 -12.62 10.25 -1.58
N HIS A 53 -12.98 9.61 -2.70
CA HIS A 53 -14.33 9.68 -3.28
C HIS A 53 -15.30 8.64 -2.71
N SER A 54 -14.80 7.53 -2.18
CA SER A 54 -15.63 6.45 -1.65
C SER A 54 -15.26 6.11 -0.22
N ASN A 55 -16.04 6.64 0.72
CA ASN A 55 -15.88 6.31 2.14
C ASN A 55 -16.18 4.83 2.42
N SER A 56 -17.08 4.23 1.65
CA SER A 56 -17.38 2.79 1.69
C SER A 56 -16.15 1.97 1.30
N THR A 57 -15.52 2.29 0.17
CA THR A 57 -14.27 1.65 -0.26
C THR A 57 -13.16 1.79 0.79
N LEU A 58 -12.99 3.00 1.33
CA LEU A 58 -12.00 3.26 2.39
C LEU A 58 -12.27 2.41 3.63
N LYS A 59 -13.54 2.35 4.08
CA LYS A 59 -13.96 1.52 5.21
C LYS A 59 -13.67 0.05 4.96
N GLY A 60 -14.09 -0.49 3.82
CA GLY A 60 -13.89 -1.90 3.46
C GLY A 60 -12.40 -2.27 3.40
N LEU A 61 -11.56 -1.43 2.80
CA LEU A 61 -10.11 -1.63 2.76
C LEU A 61 -9.50 -1.65 4.19
N ILE A 62 -9.90 -0.71 5.05
CA ILE A 62 -9.41 -0.65 6.44
C ILE A 62 -9.88 -1.87 7.23
N CYS A 63 -11.15 -2.29 7.09
CA CYS A 63 -11.65 -3.50 7.74
C CYS A 63 -10.79 -4.71 7.38
N SER A 64 -10.52 -4.92 6.10
CA SER A 64 -9.66 -6.01 5.62
C SER A 64 -8.25 -5.92 6.19
N LEU A 65 -7.56 -4.79 6.02
CA LEU A 65 -6.15 -4.63 6.40
C LEU A 65 -5.94 -4.66 7.92
N LEU A 66 -6.92 -4.30 8.73
CA LEU A 66 -6.80 -4.28 10.19
C LEU A 66 -7.49 -5.47 10.85
N HIS A 67 -8.01 -6.43 10.08
CA HIS A 67 -8.75 -7.59 10.57
C HIS A 67 -9.95 -7.19 11.45
N LEU A 68 -10.68 -6.15 11.04
CA LEU A 68 -11.85 -5.63 11.76
C LEU A 68 -13.15 -6.05 11.09
N HIS A 69 -14.16 -6.27 11.90
CA HIS A 69 -15.53 -6.44 11.41
C HIS A 69 -16.14 -5.08 11.05
N ASP A 70 -17.10 -5.09 10.14
CA ASP A 70 -17.78 -3.86 9.69
C ASP A 70 -18.36 -3.05 10.84
N GLU A 71 -18.94 -3.73 11.83
CA GLU A 71 -19.56 -3.14 13.02
C GLU A 71 -18.55 -2.45 13.94
N GLU A 72 -17.27 -2.85 13.91
CA GLU A 72 -16.20 -2.26 14.71
C GLU A 72 -15.73 -0.91 14.15
N VAL A 73 -16.03 -0.67 12.85
CA VAL A 73 -15.64 0.55 12.15
C VAL A 73 -16.86 1.47 12.03
N VAL A 74 -17.03 2.33 12.99
CA VAL A 74 -18.14 3.30 13.07
C VAL A 74 -17.90 4.50 12.15
N SER A 75 -16.66 5.00 12.08
CA SER A 75 -16.29 6.12 11.19
C SER A 75 -14.88 5.99 10.66
N VAL A 76 -14.71 6.44 9.42
CA VAL A 76 -13.41 6.64 8.76
C VAL A 76 -13.39 8.04 8.15
N ASP A 77 -12.50 8.91 8.64
CA ASP A 77 -12.45 10.30 8.23
C ASP A 77 -11.04 10.65 7.71
N ILE A 78 -10.96 11.10 6.47
CA ILE A 78 -9.67 11.52 5.87
C ILE A 78 -9.24 12.85 6.51
N LEU A 79 -8.03 12.87 7.07
CA LEU A 79 -7.46 14.02 7.78
C LEU A 79 -6.64 14.95 6.89
N ASN A 80 -6.22 14.48 5.72
CA ASN A 80 -5.41 15.23 4.76
C ASN A 80 -6.02 15.23 3.35
N PRO A 81 -7.28 15.67 3.15
CA PRO A 81 -7.87 15.68 1.82
C PRO A 81 -7.08 16.58 0.87
N ILE A 82 -7.03 16.21 -0.42
CA ILE A 82 -6.43 17.01 -1.49
C ILE A 82 -7.52 17.50 -2.45
N GLU A 83 -7.26 18.59 -3.17
CA GLU A 83 -8.10 19.03 -4.27
C GLU A 83 -7.79 18.19 -5.51
N LEU A 84 -8.70 17.27 -5.83
CA LEU A 84 -8.51 16.36 -6.96
C LEU A 84 -8.66 17.10 -8.29
N GLY A 85 -7.88 16.65 -9.30
CA GLY A 85 -7.83 17.29 -10.61
C GLY A 85 -6.89 18.49 -10.70
N THR A 86 -6.35 19.00 -9.60
CA THR A 86 -5.30 20.02 -9.63
C THR A 86 -3.93 19.38 -9.85
N PRO A 87 -3.00 20.07 -10.57
CA PRO A 87 -1.64 19.58 -10.71
C PRO A 87 -0.98 19.39 -9.34
N VAL A 88 -0.46 18.20 -9.09
CA VAL A 88 0.33 17.91 -7.89
C VAL A 88 1.71 18.48 -8.12
N ASP A 89 2.09 19.54 -7.38
CA ASP A 89 3.43 20.10 -7.45
C ASP A 89 4.49 19.04 -7.16
N ALA A 90 5.63 19.13 -7.88
CA ALA A 90 6.77 18.21 -7.72
C ALA A 90 7.31 18.09 -6.26
N LYS A 91 6.91 19.01 -5.39
CA LYS A 91 7.20 18.97 -3.95
C LYS A 91 6.12 18.33 -3.08
N THR A 92 4.91 18.12 -3.63
CA THR A 92 3.74 17.56 -2.93
C THR A 92 3.54 16.08 -3.31
N PHE A 93 4.64 15.31 -3.39
CA PHE A 93 4.62 13.91 -3.81
C PHE A 93 3.99 12.92 -2.81
N PHE A 94 3.29 13.40 -1.81
CA PHE A 94 2.70 12.55 -0.79
C PHE A 94 1.21 12.29 -1.09
N LEU A 95 0.96 11.26 -1.88
CA LEU A 95 -0.39 10.77 -2.17
C LEU A 95 -0.88 9.77 -1.10
N ASP A 96 -0.32 9.89 0.09
CA ASP A 96 -0.72 9.13 1.26
C ASP A 96 -2.11 9.56 1.79
N VAL A 97 -2.81 8.62 2.41
CA VAL A 97 -4.14 8.84 2.99
C VAL A 97 -4.04 8.71 4.51
N LYS A 98 -4.13 9.82 5.23
CA LYS A 98 -4.20 9.83 6.69
C LYS A 98 -5.66 9.77 7.12
N VAL A 99 -6.02 8.76 7.90
CA VAL A 99 -7.41 8.47 8.29
C VAL A 99 -7.54 8.45 9.81
N SER A 100 -8.56 9.14 10.32
CA SER A 100 -9.03 8.93 11.69
C SER A 100 -10.01 7.76 11.72
N LEU A 101 -9.69 6.72 12.47
CA LEU A 101 -10.53 5.55 12.65
C LEU A 101 -11.25 5.65 13.99
N ASN A 102 -12.59 5.72 13.95
CA ASN A 102 -13.46 5.85 15.13
C ASN A 102 -13.06 6.99 16.07
N ASN A 103 -12.37 8.02 15.58
CA ASN A 103 -11.75 9.09 16.36
C ASN A 103 -10.79 8.61 17.49
N ARG A 104 -10.35 7.33 17.45
CA ARG A 104 -9.51 6.69 18.49
C ARG A 104 -8.09 6.40 18.02
N SER A 105 -7.90 6.04 16.76
CA SER A 105 -6.60 5.72 16.17
C SER A 105 -6.42 6.41 14.82
N ILE A 106 -5.18 6.43 14.33
CA ILE A 106 -4.83 7.00 13.04
C ILE A 106 -4.26 5.88 12.18
N ALA A 107 -4.86 5.65 11.01
CA ALA A 107 -4.30 4.83 9.96
C ALA A 107 -3.70 5.73 8.88
N HIS A 108 -2.50 5.39 8.41
CA HIS A 108 -1.82 6.08 7.34
C HIS A 108 -1.51 5.09 6.22
N LEU A 109 -2.18 5.26 5.07
CA LEU A 109 -2.08 4.35 3.94
C LEU A 109 -1.24 4.99 2.84
N GLU A 110 -0.31 4.25 2.28
CA GLU A 110 0.55 4.67 1.18
C GLU A 110 0.64 3.57 0.12
N MET A 111 0.36 3.92 -1.14
CA MET A 111 0.59 3.06 -2.30
C MET A 111 1.95 3.40 -2.89
N GLN A 112 2.84 2.40 -3.02
CA GLN A 112 4.16 2.59 -3.62
C GLN A 112 4.39 1.61 -4.77
N VAL A 113 4.47 2.16 -5.98
CA VAL A 113 4.54 1.39 -7.24
C VAL A 113 5.96 0.98 -7.61
N SER A 114 6.95 1.71 -7.11
CA SER A 114 8.37 1.54 -7.46
C SER A 114 9.23 1.47 -6.21
N ASN A 115 10.11 0.47 -6.15
CA ASN A 115 11.06 0.35 -5.05
C ASN A 115 12.14 1.44 -5.15
N GLN A 116 12.10 2.39 -4.21
CA GLN A 116 13.09 3.46 -4.05
C GLN A 116 14.17 3.11 -3.01
N TYR A 117 14.20 1.87 -2.51
CA TYR A 117 15.16 1.35 -1.51
C TYR A 117 15.20 2.14 -0.20
N ASN A 118 14.13 2.85 0.15
CA ASN A 118 14.05 3.68 1.34
C ASN A 118 12.75 3.48 2.14
N TRP A 119 12.01 2.42 1.82
CA TRP A 119 10.69 2.19 2.45
C TRP A 119 10.80 2.02 3.97
N THR A 120 11.80 1.29 4.46
CA THR A 120 11.99 1.02 5.89
C THR A 120 12.18 2.31 6.67
N GLU A 121 13.07 3.18 6.25
CA GLU A 121 13.36 4.46 6.90
C GLU A 121 12.20 5.44 6.74
N ARG A 122 11.60 5.46 5.56
CA ARG A 122 10.49 6.34 5.22
C ARG A 122 9.24 6.02 6.03
N SER A 123 8.84 4.74 6.07
CA SER A 123 7.66 4.29 6.81
C SER A 123 7.81 4.53 8.32
N LEU A 124 8.99 4.25 8.89
CA LEU A 124 9.31 4.57 10.28
C LEU A 124 9.28 6.07 10.55
N SER A 125 9.84 6.89 9.65
CA SER A 125 9.83 8.34 9.78
C SER A 125 8.40 8.90 9.81
N TYR A 126 7.50 8.39 8.95
CA TYR A 126 6.10 8.80 8.94
C TYR A 126 5.36 8.31 10.17
N LEU A 127 5.54 7.05 10.55
CA LEU A 127 4.95 6.48 11.77
C LEU A 127 5.30 7.33 13.00
N CYS A 128 6.58 7.66 13.19
CA CYS A 128 7.04 8.47 14.31
C CYS A 128 6.50 9.91 14.26
N ARG A 129 6.48 10.53 13.07
CA ARG A 129 5.97 11.90 12.90
C ARG A 129 4.48 12.01 13.20
N ILE A 130 3.69 11.01 12.79
CA ILE A 130 2.25 11.00 13.05
C ILE A 130 1.98 10.69 14.51
N PHE A 131 2.81 9.85 15.13
CA PHE A 131 2.70 9.50 16.53
C PHE A 131 3.04 10.68 17.46
N ASP A 132 3.99 11.52 17.09
CA ASP A 132 4.41 12.71 17.84
C ASP A 132 3.53 13.93 17.48
N ASP A 133 2.19 13.78 17.59
CA ASP A 133 1.19 14.83 17.33
C ASP A 133 0.67 15.49 18.62
N LEU A 134 1.48 15.47 19.68
CA LEU A 134 1.15 16.13 20.94
C LEU A 134 1.38 17.64 20.86
N LYS A 135 0.42 18.39 21.39
CA LYS A 135 0.52 19.85 21.50
C LYS A 135 1.04 20.26 22.87
N ALA A 136 1.51 21.49 22.99
CA ALA A 136 1.93 22.05 24.27
C ALA A 136 0.77 21.97 25.28
N GLY A 137 1.03 21.29 26.40
CA GLY A 137 0.04 21.05 27.47
C GLY A 137 -0.68 19.70 27.40
N ASP A 138 -0.51 18.92 26.32
CA ASP A 138 -1.05 17.57 26.26
C ASP A 138 -0.27 16.61 27.17
N ILE A 139 -0.95 15.59 27.66
CA ILE A 139 -0.35 14.50 28.43
C ILE A 139 -0.02 13.33 27.49
N TYR A 140 1.07 12.60 27.75
CA TYR A 140 1.52 11.47 26.91
C TYR A 140 0.47 10.36 26.75
N GLN A 141 -0.44 10.19 27.69
CA GLN A 141 -1.52 9.20 27.61
C GLN A 141 -2.51 9.49 26.48
N ASN A 142 -2.61 10.75 26.02
CA ASN A 142 -3.51 11.18 24.97
C ASN A 142 -3.01 10.83 23.55
N VAL A 143 -1.76 10.35 23.40
CA VAL A 143 -1.23 9.90 22.12
C VAL A 143 -2.11 8.80 21.56
N LYS A 144 -2.65 9.02 20.37
CA LYS A 144 -3.47 8.03 19.66
C LYS A 144 -2.59 6.92 19.08
N PRO A 145 -3.09 5.68 19.07
CA PRO A 145 -2.45 4.62 18.27
C PRO A 145 -2.32 5.03 16.81
N VAL A 146 -1.17 4.71 16.18
CA VAL A 146 -0.88 4.97 14.78
C VAL A 146 -0.52 3.67 14.08
N ILE A 147 -1.13 3.44 12.94
CA ILE A 147 -0.89 2.29 12.08
C ILE A 147 -0.43 2.81 10.72
N GLN A 148 0.82 2.52 10.37
CA GLN A 148 1.37 2.79 9.04
C GLN A 148 1.11 1.59 8.16
N ILE A 149 0.49 1.77 7.00
CA ILE A 149 0.16 0.70 6.07
C ILE A 149 0.74 1.02 4.70
N GLY A 150 1.68 0.19 4.24
CA GLY A 150 2.23 0.25 2.90
C GLY A 150 1.59 -0.79 1.99
N LEU A 151 1.11 -0.35 0.82
CA LEU A 151 0.72 -1.23 -0.27
C LEU A 151 1.83 -1.14 -1.33
N LEU A 152 2.66 -2.17 -1.42
CA LEU A 152 3.87 -2.15 -2.23
C LEU A 152 3.70 -3.04 -3.48
N ASP A 153 4.00 -2.49 -4.65
CA ASP A 153 4.03 -3.26 -5.91
C ASP A 153 5.42 -3.88 -6.16
N TYR A 154 6.07 -4.29 -5.08
CA TYR A 154 7.36 -4.98 -5.06
C TYR A 154 7.57 -5.70 -3.72
N THR A 155 8.40 -6.75 -3.71
CA THR A 155 8.75 -7.48 -2.48
C THR A 155 9.79 -6.69 -1.68
N LEU A 156 9.44 -6.34 -0.44
CA LEU A 156 10.31 -5.54 0.43
C LEU A 156 11.53 -6.34 0.92
N PHE A 157 11.31 -7.58 1.37
CA PHE A 157 12.34 -8.47 1.88
C PHE A 157 12.34 -9.78 1.09
N PRO A 158 13.11 -9.87 -0.03
CA PRO A 158 13.16 -11.06 -0.87
C PRO A 158 13.62 -12.33 -0.13
N GLU A 159 14.44 -12.17 0.92
CA GLU A 159 14.93 -13.25 1.77
C GLU A 159 13.87 -13.80 2.75
N CYS A 160 12.83 -13.03 3.02
CA CYS A 160 11.73 -13.42 3.90
C CYS A 160 10.41 -12.83 3.37
N PRO A 161 9.92 -13.32 2.21
CA PRO A 161 8.74 -12.76 1.56
C PRO A 161 7.48 -13.11 2.33
N GLU A 162 6.63 -12.11 2.56
CA GLU A 162 5.29 -12.25 3.13
C GLU A 162 4.28 -11.51 2.25
N PHE A 163 3.06 -12.02 2.13
CA PHE A 163 1.99 -11.34 1.43
C PHE A 163 1.49 -10.13 2.23
N TYR A 164 1.18 -10.36 3.51
CA TYR A 164 0.78 -9.31 4.42
C TYR A 164 1.51 -9.45 5.75
N ALA A 165 2.43 -8.52 6.01
CA ALA A 165 3.27 -8.50 7.19
C ALA A 165 2.80 -7.44 8.18
N SER A 166 2.82 -7.76 9.48
CA SER A 166 2.52 -6.81 10.57
C SER A 166 3.68 -6.77 11.56
N TYR A 167 4.24 -5.59 11.77
CA TYR A 167 5.36 -5.32 12.66
C TYR A 167 4.90 -4.56 13.89
N GLU A 168 5.32 -5.04 15.07
CA GLU A 168 4.97 -4.50 16.36
C GLU A 168 6.20 -4.24 17.23
N PHE A 169 6.06 -3.40 18.23
CA PHE A 169 7.13 -3.06 19.16
C PHE A 169 7.17 -4.08 20.31
N ARG A 170 8.10 -5.05 20.24
CA ARG A 170 8.19 -6.18 21.17
C ARG A 170 9.55 -6.32 21.83
N ASN A 171 9.57 -6.87 23.03
CA ASN A 171 10.81 -7.25 23.72
C ASN A 171 11.54 -8.34 22.91
N ALA A 172 12.81 -8.09 22.57
CA ALA A 172 13.62 -8.99 21.74
C ALA A 172 13.88 -10.38 22.36
N LYS A 173 13.74 -10.53 23.70
CA LYS A 173 14.02 -11.79 24.39
C LYS A 173 12.80 -12.69 24.58
N ASN A 174 11.64 -12.08 24.96
CA ASN A 174 10.46 -12.84 25.34
C ASN A 174 9.21 -12.50 24.50
N HIS A 175 9.39 -11.65 23.50
CA HIS A 175 8.34 -11.20 22.57
C HIS A 175 7.14 -10.50 23.24
N HIS A 176 7.28 -10.06 24.50
CA HIS A 176 6.24 -9.27 25.17
C HIS A 176 6.00 -7.96 24.44
N LEU A 177 4.74 -7.67 24.13
CA LEU A 177 4.36 -6.42 23.45
C LEU A 177 4.68 -5.23 24.38
N TYR A 178 5.50 -4.31 23.89
CA TYR A 178 5.86 -3.10 24.64
C TYR A 178 4.73 -2.07 24.63
N SER A 179 4.11 -1.87 23.47
CA SER A 179 2.99 -0.95 23.28
C SER A 179 2.18 -1.37 22.04
N ASP A 180 0.87 -1.25 22.13
CA ASP A 180 -0.09 -1.44 21.03
C ASP A 180 -0.32 -0.14 20.22
N LYS A 181 0.34 0.96 20.60
CA LYS A 181 0.15 2.26 19.98
C LYS A 181 0.89 2.45 18.66
N LEU A 182 1.83 1.58 18.32
CA LEU A 182 2.57 1.62 17.07
C LEU A 182 2.48 0.29 16.34
N ARG A 183 2.02 0.33 15.09
CA ARG A 183 2.00 -0.82 14.18
C ARG A 183 2.39 -0.38 12.78
N LEU A 184 3.19 -1.21 12.11
CA LEU A 184 3.53 -1.04 10.72
C LEU A 184 3.08 -2.28 9.96
N CYS A 185 2.27 -2.10 8.91
CA CYS A 185 1.80 -3.17 8.06
C CYS A 185 2.30 -2.98 6.63
N VAL A 186 2.61 -4.09 5.97
CA VAL A 186 3.06 -4.10 4.57
C VAL A 186 2.27 -5.14 3.80
N LEU A 187 1.58 -4.72 2.76
CA LEU A 187 0.92 -5.58 1.78
C LEU A 187 1.77 -5.61 0.51
N ASP A 188 2.32 -6.78 0.18
CA ASP A 188 3.04 -7.02 -1.08
C ASP A 188 2.04 -7.45 -2.17
N LEU A 189 1.74 -6.54 -3.10
CA LEU A 189 0.80 -6.78 -4.19
C LEU A 189 1.31 -7.82 -5.21
N GLY A 190 2.62 -8.13 -5.20
CA GLY A 190 3.24 -9.13 -6.06
C GLY A 190 3.18 -10.56 -5.51
N ARG A 191 2.82 -10.73 -4.22
CA ARG A 191 2.93 -12.02 -3.52
C ARG A 191 1.59 -12.59 -3.05
N ILE A 192 0.53 -12.36 -3.83
CA ILE A 192 -0.81 -12.93 -3.58
C ILE A 192 -0.77 -14.47 -3.54
N ASP A 193 0.20 -15.07 -4.23
CA ASP A 193 0.45 -16.52 -4.29
C ASP A 193 0.70 -17.16 -2.91
N ILE A 194 1.22 -16.41 -1.94
CA ILE A 194 1.51 -16.86 -0.59
C ILE A 194 0.54 -16.30 0.48
N ALA A 195 -0.60 -15.76 0.06
CA ALA A 195 -1.63 -15.30 0.98
C ALA A 195 -2.09 -16.43 1.91
N THR A 196 -2.11 -16.16 3.21
CA THR A 196 -2.53 -17.11 4.24
C THR A 196 -4.05 -17.29 4.26
N GLU A 197 -4.54 -18.32 4.95
CA GLU A 197 -5.99 -18.47 5.14
C GLU A 197 -6.61 -17.33 5.96
N GLU A 198 -5.83 -16.68 6.84
CA GLU A 198 -6.26 -15.49 7.57
C GLU A 198 -6.38 -14.30 6.64
N ASP A 199 -5.42 -14.06 5.74
CA ASP A 199 -5.48 -12.99 4.74
C ASP A 199 -6.70 -13.13 3.84
N LYS A 200 -7.01 -14.36 3.40
CA LYS A 200 -8.21 -14.66 2.60
C LYS A 200 -9.50 -14.51 3.39
N LEU A 201 -9.50 -14.85 4.68
CA LEU A 201 -10.66 -14.67 5.55
C LEU A 201 -11.08 -13.21 5.64
N TYR A 202 -10.11 -12.29 5.73
CA TYR A 202 -10.33 -10.85 5.73
C TYR A 202 -10.30 -10.23 4.34
N GLN A 203 -10.25 -11.06 3.28
CA GLN A 203 -10.29 -10.64 1.87
C GLN A 203 -9.18 -9.63 1.49
N ILE A 204 -8.02 -9.70 2.14
CA ILE A 204 -6.86 -8.87 1.80
C ILE A 204 -6.37 -9.20 0.39
N ASP A 205 -6.39 -10.48 0.01
CA ASP A 205 -6.08 -10.99 -1.33
C ASP A 205 -7.02 -10.39 -2.40
N HIS A 206 -8.31 -10.22 -2.12
CA HIS A 206 -9.25 -9.58 -3.04
C HIS A 206 -8.89 -8.11 -3.31
N TRP A 207 -8.46 -7.36 -2.28
CA TRP A 207 -7.96 -6.00 -2.46
C TRP A 207 -6.66 -5.96 -3.25
N ALA A 208 -5.73 -6.87 -2.98
CA ALA A 208 -4.50 -6.98 -3.75
C ALA A 208 -4.78 -7.32 -5.22
N PHE A 209 -5.67 -8.28 -5.49
CA PHE A 209 -6.14 -8.58 -6.84
C PHE A 209 -6.79 -7.37 -7.51
N LEU A 210 -7.63 -6.60 -6.81
CA LEU A 210 -8.24 -5.38 -7.35
C LEU A 210 -7.15 -4.40 -7.81
N PHE A 211 -6.15 -4.14 -6.98
CA PHE A 211 -5.06 -3.20 -7.32
C PHE A 211 -4.12 -3.73 -8.42
N LYS A 212 -4.14 -5.03 -8.69
CA LYS A 212 -3.40 -5.66 -9.79
C LYS A 212 -4.25 -5.91 -11.04
N SER A 213 -5.57 -5.72 -10.96
CA SER A 213 -6.48 -5.94 -12.10
C SER A 213 -6.14 -5.03 -13.27
N THR A 214 -6.20 -5.58 -14.46
CA THR A 214 -5.93 -4.93 -15.74
C THR A 214 -7.15 -4.82 -16.64
N THR A 215 -8.21 -5.57 -16.31
CA THR A 215 -9.46 -5.63 -17.08
C THR A 215 -10.70 -5.47 -16.22
N TRP A 216 -11.77 -4.96 -16.82
CA TRP A 216 -13.07 -4.86 -16.15
C TRP A 216 -13.65 -6.22 -15.78
N GLU A 217 -13.34 -7.27 -16.54
CA GLU A 217 -13.78 -8.63 -16.28
C GLU A 217 -13.23 -9.16 -14.94
N GLU A 218 -11.94 -8.92 -14.68
CA GLU A 218 -11.28 -9.27 -13.40
C GLU A 218 -11.94 -8.53 -12.24
N ILE A 219 -12.15 -7.22 -12.37
CA ILE A 219 -12.79 -6.39 -11.34
C ILE A 219 -14.22 -6.87 -11.04
N LYS A 220 -15.01 -7.18 -12.10
CA LYS A 220 -16.38 -7.70 -11.93
C LYS A 220 -16.42 -9.04 -11.22
N MET A 221 -15.42 -9.89 -11.44
CA MET A 221 -15.33 -11.19 -10.77
C MET A 221 -15.12 -10.99 -9.25
N LEU A 222 -14.24 -10.09 -8.86
CA LEU A 222 -13.99 -9.76 -7.45
C LEU A 222 -15.20 -9.08 -6.78
N ALA A 223 -15.90 -8.23 -7.50
CA ALA A 223 -17.02 -7.46 -7.00
C ALA A 223 -18.29 -8.30 -6.71
N LYS A 224 -18.37 -9.54 -7.21
CA LYS A 224 -19.55 -10.41 -7.01
C LYS A 224 -19.79 -10.74 -5.54
N ASP A 225 -18.70 -10.96 -4.81
CA ASP A 225 -18.72 -11.46 -3.43
C ASP A 225 -18.28 -10.41 -2.40
N ASN A 226 -17.99 -9.18 -2.86
CA ASN A 226 -17.58 -8.09 -1.99
C ASN A 226 -18.17 -6.76 -2.44
N ALA A 227 -19.13 -6.25 -1.68
CA ALA A 227 -19.84 -5.00 -1.98
C ALA A 227 -18.94 -3.76 -1.90
N TYR A 228 -17.90 -3.77 -1.05
CA TYR A 228 -16.91 -2.69 -0.99
C TYR A 228 -16.04 -2.64 -2.26
N ILE A 229 -15.72 -3.80 -2.84
CA ILE A 229 -15.05 -3.87 -4.14
C ILE A 229 -15.99 -3.44 -5.27
N ALA A 230 -17.28 -3.73 -5.20
CA ALA A 230 -18.27 -3.21 -6.15
C ALA A 230 -18.35 -1.67 -6.10
N ASP A 231 -18.33 -1.08 -4.89
CA ASP A 231 -18.26 0.37 -4.71
C ASP A 231 -16.95 0.95 -5.27
N ALA A 232 -15.83 0.28 -5.04
CA ALA A 232 -14.54 0.65 -5.60
C ALA A 232 -14.59 0.64 -7.13
N ALA A 233 -15.12 -0.42 -7.74
CA ALA A 233 -15.27 -0.54 -9.19
C ALA A 233 -16.14 0.58 -9.79
N SER A 234 -17.30 0.86 -9.18
CA SER A 234 -18.20 1.96 -9.58
C SER A 234 -17.48 3.31 -9.49
N THR A 235 -16.72 3.53 -8.42
CA THR A 235 -15.99 4.78 -8.21
C THR A 235 -14.84 4.93 -9.21
N VAL A 236 -14.04 3.89 -9.44
CA VAL A 236 -12.97 3.89 -10.45
C VAL A 236 -13.53 4.15 -11.85
N TYR A 237 -14.66 3.54 -12.19
CA TYR A 237 -15.32 3.81 -13.48
C TYR A 237 -15.65 5.30 -13.64
N LYS A 238 -16.23 5.94 -12.62
CA LYS A 238 -16.55 7.38 -12.64
C LYS A 238 -15.29 8.23 -12.75
N LEU A 239 -14.25 7.94 -11.92
CA LEU A 239 -12.98 8.66 -11.93
C LEU A 239 -12.28 8.52 -13.28
N SER A 240 -12.37 7.37 -13.93
CA SER A 240 -11.78 7.14 -15.25
C SER A 240 -12.43 7.92 -16.38
N GLN A 241 -13.66 8.44 -16.19
CA GLN A 241 -14.33 9.34 -17.14
C GLN A 241 -13.94 10.81 -16.95
N ASP A 242 -13.34 11.15 -15.80
CA ASP A 242 -12.88 12.52 -15.52
C ASP A 242 -11.52 12.78 -16.19
N GLU A 243 -11.49 13.75 -17.10
CA GLU A 243 -10.29 14.09 -17.87
C GLU A 243 -9.15 14.59 -16.96
N MET A 244 -9.47 15.38 -15.94
CA MET A 244 -8.45 15.93 -15.05
C MET A 244 -7.83 14.85 -14.19
N ILE A 245 -8.63 13.89 -13.70
CA ILE A 245 -8.14 12.72 -12.96
C ILE A 245 -7.21 11.88 -13.85
N ARG A 246 -7.61 11.61 -15.11
CA ARG A 246 -6.79 10.85 -16.06
C ARG A 246 -5.44 11.52 -16.30
N LEU A 247 -5.43 12.84 -16.55
CA LEU A 247 -4.20 13.60 -16.75
C LEU A 247 -3.25 13.50 -15.55
N GLN A 248 -3.78 13.56 -14.31
CA GLN A 248 -2.95 13.40 -13.12
C GLN A 248 -2.39 11.98 -12.98
N CYS A 249 -3.19 10.97 -13.30
CA CYS A 249 -2.72 9.58 -13.31
C CYS A 249 -1.63 9.36 -14.38
N GLU A 250 -1.79 9.91 -15.58
CA GLU A 250 -0.78 9.86 -16.65
C GLU A 250 0.52 10.56 -16.22
N ALA A 251 0.42 11.74 -15.61
CA ALA A 251 1.58 12.46 -15.10
C ALA A 251 2.35 11.65 -14.04
N ARG A 252 1.65 10.87 -13.19
CA ARG A 252 2.28 9.97 -12.23
C ARG A 252 2.99 8.80 -12.91
N GLU A 253 2.38 8.21 -13.93
CA GLU A 253 3.00 7.14 -14.71
C GLU A 253 4.26 7.63 -15.45
N ASP A 254 4.22 8.83 -16.03
CA ASP A 254 5.38 9.44 -16.70
C ASP A 254 6.51 9.75 -15.70
N TYR A 255 6.16 10.20 -14.50
CA TYR A 255 7.14 10.35 -13.43
C TYR A 255 7.84 9.03 -13.10
N TYR A 256 7.09 7.94 -12.87
CA TYR A 256 7.68 6.64 -12.58
C TYR A 256 8.50 6.08 -13.74
N ARG A 257 8.05 6.27 -14.98
CA ARG A 257 8.81 5.90 -16.18
C ARG A 257 10.15 6.63 -16.24
N THR A 258 10.15 7.92 -15.92
CA THR A 258 11.38 8.74 -15.84
C THR A 258 12.31 8.23 -14.73
N GLN A 259 11.78 7.93 -13.53
CA GLN A 259 12.57 7.39 -12.42
C GLN A 259 13.20 6.04 -12.77
N LEU A 260 12.46 5.15 -13.44
CA LEU A 260 12.99 3.87 -13.92
C LEU A 260 14.11 4.07 -14.96
N GLY A 261 13.98 5.02 -15.87
CA GLY A 261 15.02 5.39 -16.82
C GLY A 261 16.30 5.87 -16.14
N LEU A 262 16.17 6.76 -15.17
CA LEU A 262 17.30 7.26 -14.37
C LEU A 262 17.99 6.13 -13.59
N LYS A 263 17.20 5.24 -12.99
CA LYS A 263 17.73 4.06 -12.27
C LYS A 263 18.53 3.15 -13.22
N TYR A 264 18.00 2.85 -14.39
CA TYR A 264 18.69 2.05 -15.40
C TYR A 264 20.04 2.66 -15.81
N GLU A 265 20.08 3.98 -16.02
CA GLU A 265 21.31 4.69 -16.35
C GLU A 265 22.31 4.68 -15.18
N MET A 266 21.85 4.74 -13.93
CA MET A 266 22.72 4.62 -12.75
C MET A 266 23.32 3.21 -12.65
N GLU A 267 22.50 2.17 -12.76
CA GLU A 267 22.95 0.77 -12.70
C GLU A 267 23.97 0.46 -13.81
N LYS A 268 23.75 1.01 -15.00
CA LYS A 268 24.70 0.88 -16.12
C LYS A 268 26.05 1.55 -15.81
N ARG A 269 26.04 2.76 -15.22
CA ARG A 269 27.26 3.47 -14.80
C ARG A 269 27.99 2.74 -13.69
N ASP A 270 27.27 2.21 -12.72
CA ASP A 270 27.88 1.44 -11.62
C ASP A 270 28.57 0.19 -12.16
N ALA A 271 27.96 -0.55 -13.08
CA ALA A 271 28.58 -1.70 -13.74
C ALA A 271 29.83 -1.31 -14.57
N GLU A 272 29.82 -0.14 -15.21
CA GLU A 272 31.01 0.39 -15.92
C GLU A 272 32.12 0.77 -14.94
N ILE A 273 31.78 1.41 -13.80
CA ILE A 273 32.73 1.74 -12.73
C ILE A 273 33.37 0.46 -12.17
N ASP A 274 32.58 -0.56 -11.88
CA ASP A 274 33.09 -1.85 -11.39
C ASP A 274 34.05 -2.50 -12.38
N THR A 275 33.72 -2.46 -13.68
CA THR A 275 34.57 -2.99 -14.74
C THR A 275 35.91 -2.22 -14.81
N LEU A 276 35.86 -0.89 -14.84
CA LEU A 276 37.03 -0.04 -14.88
C LEU A 276 37.88 -0.17 -13.60
N SER A 277 37.24 -0.34 -12.46
CA SER A 277 37.95 -0.58 -11.18
C SER A 277 38.72 -1.90 -11.23
N ALA A 278 38.11 -2.96 -11.69
CA ALA A 278 38.75 -4.26 -11.84
C ALA A 278 39.92 -4.23 -12.87
N GLU A 279 39.76 -3.46 -13.95
CA GLU A 279 40.86 -3.25 -14.92
C GLU A 279 42.00 -2.44 -14.31
N ASN A 280 41.71 -1.37 -13.56
CA ASN A 280 42.69 -0.57 -12.84
C ASN A 280 43.47 -1.39 -11.81
N GLU A 281 42.79 -2.27 -11.05
CA GLU A 281 43.46 -3.18 -10.11
C GLU A 281 44.48 -4.10 -10.81
N LYS A 282 44.09 -4.66 -11.97
CA LYS A 282 44.99 -5.51 -12.78
C LYS A 282 46.17 -4.72 -13.31
N LEU A 283 45.92 -3.50 -13.82
CA LEU A 283 47.01 -2.63 -14.30
C LEU A 283 47.96 -2.20 -13.19
N LEU A 284 47.43 -1.89 -12.00
CA LEU A 284 48.20 -1.54 -10.84
C LEU A 284 49.08 -2.72 -10.38
N ALA A 285 48.50 -3.92 -10.31
CA ALA A 285 49.26 -5.13 -9.99
C ALA A 285 50.38 -5.38 -10.99
N TRP A 286 50.11 -5.27 -12.28
CA TRP A 286 51.11 -5.40 -13.31
C TRP A 286 52.21 -4.33 -13.20
N ALA A 287 51.84 -3.06 -12.96
CA ALA A 287 52.79 -1.96 -12.81
C ALA A 287 53.74 -2.15 -11.59
N LEU A 288 53.20 -2.61 -10.44
CA LEU A 288 53.97 -2.94 -9.24
C LEU A 288 54.97 -4.05 -9.49
N GLU A 289 54.58 -5.11 -10.22
CA GLU A 289 55.48 -6.19 -10.63
C GLU A 289 56.62 -5.70 -11.56
N HIS A 290 56.39 -4.61 -12.29
CA HIS A 290 57.37 -4.02 -13.22
C HIS A 290 58.10 -2.80 -12.66
N GLY A 291 58.06 -2.61 -11.32
CA GLY A 291 58.86 -1.63 -10.61
C GLY A 291 58.25 -0.25 -10.43
N TYR A 292 56.95 -0.08 -10.68
CA TYR A 292 56.21 1.13 -10.35
C TYR A 292 56.10 1.27 -8.83
N GLN A 293 56.41 2.43 -8.29
CA GLN A 293 56.17 2.78 -6.89
C GLN A 293 55.12 3.92 -6.85
N PRO A 294 53.92 3.66 -6.32
CA PRO A 294 52.97 4.75 -6.12
C PRO A 294 53.52 5.76 -5.09
N GLU A 295 53.32 7.07 -5.36
CA GLU A 295 53.67 8.16 -4.43
C GLU A 295 52.74 8.18 -3.22
#